data_5a5259bca5078913917e4d71248053fb
#
_entry.id   5a5259bca5078913917e4d71248053fb
#
_cell.length_a   1.000
_cell.length_b   1.000
_cell.length_c   1.000
_cell.angle_alpha   90.00
_cell.angle_beta   90.00
_cell.angle_gamma   90.00
#
_symmetry.space_group_name_H-M   'P 1'
#
loop_
_entity.id
_entity.type
_entity.pdbx_description
1 polymer ?
#
loop_
_entity_poly.entity_id
_entity_poly.type
_entity_poly.pdbx_seq_one_letter_code
_entity_poly.pdbx_strand_id
1 'polypeptide(L)'
;MKFALMVSEGPYTHQASDTAWNFANAAIAKGHEVMRVFFYHDGVYNATRLTEPPQDDRHFVNRWSALKEQHNVDLVVCVAAALRRGIKDEVLAPGFRISGLGQLVDAGIKADRTVTFGD
;
A
#
# COMPACT_ATOMS: atom_id res chain seq x y z
N MET A 1 5.67 -7.85 16.84
CA MET A 1 5.35 -6.41 16.72
C MET A 1 4.24 -6.18 15.74
N LYS A 2 3.55 -5.06 15.90
CA LYS A 2 2.52 -4.60 14.97
C LYS A 2 3.08 -3.40 14.21
N PHE A 3 3.12 -3.51 12.88
CA PHE A 3 3.65 -2.47 11.99
C PHE A 3 2.54 -1.77 11.23
N ALA A 4 2.71 -0.46 11.01
CA ALA A 4 1.99 0.31 10.01
C ALA A 4 3.01 0.81 9.00
N LEU A 5 2.66 0.77 7.72
CA LEU A 5 3.55 1.22 6.64
C LEU A 5 2.92 2.40 5.92
N MET A 6 3.78 3.32 5.45
CA MET A 6 3.36 4.38 4.53
C MET A 6 4.22 4.31 3.28
N VAL A 7 3.57 4.31 2.12
CA VAL A 7 4.24 4.27 0.82
C VAL A 7 3.90 5.56 0.08
N SER A 8 4.91 6.38 -0.21
CA SER A 8 4.71 7.70 -0.81
C SER A 8 5.19 7.80 -2.26
N GLU A 9 5.75 6.72 -2.81
CA GLU A 9 6.26 6.72 -4.18
C GLU A 9 5.50 5.73 -5.06
N GLY A 10 5.40 6.07 -6.36
CA GLY A 10 4.72 5.21 -7.33
C GLY A 10 5.51 3.94 -7.65
N PRO A 11 4.82 2.91 -8.11
CA PRO A 11 5.48 1.69 -8.57
C PRO A 11 6.19 1.94 -9.93
N TYR A 12 7.21 1.14 -10.22
CA TYR A 12 7.97 1.11 -11.47
C TYR A 12 8.98 2.23 -11.67
N THR A 13 8.78 3.41 -11.09
CA THR A 13 9.71 4.54 -11.23
C THR A 13 10.62 4.71 -10.02
N HIS A 14 10.22 4.15 -8.89
CA HIS A 14 10.97 4.23 -7.63
C HIS A 14 11.04 2.86 -6.97
N GLN A 15 12.05 2.65 -6.14
CA GLN A 15 12.26 1.38 -5.44
C GLN A 15 11.36 1.22 -4.22
N ALA A 16 10.81 2.32 -3.70
CA ALA A 16 10.11 2.33 -2.41
C ALA A 16 8.95 1.34 -2.32
N SER A 17 8.11 1.23 -3.37
CA SER A 17 6.97 0.31 -3.37
C SER A 17 7.42 -1.16 -3.27
N ASP A 18 8.46 -1.53 -4.01
CA ASP A 18 9.01 -2.87 -3.98
C ASP A 18 9.61 -3.18 -2.61
N THR A 19 10.37 -2.24 -2.06
CA THR A 19 10.98 -2.39 -0.74
C THR A 19 9.90 -2.54 0.35
N ALA A 20 8.84 -1.74 0.27
CA ALA A 20 7.73 -1.81 1.24
C ALA A 20 7.04 -3.17 1.19
N TRP A 21 6.77 -3.68 -0.01
CA TRP A 21 6.13 -4.98 -0.18
C TRP A 21 7.01 -6.11 0.37
N ASN A 22 8.31 -6.07 0.05
CA ASN A 22 9.26 -7.04 0.58
C ASN A 22 9.36 -6.98 2.10
N PHE A 23 9.37 -5.77 2.67
CA PHE A 23 9.38 -5.57 4.13
C PHE A 23 8.13 -6.20 4.75
N ALA A 24 6.94 -5.93 4.19
CA ALA A 24 5.69 -6.47 4.70
C ALA A 24 5.71 -8.00 4.75
N ASN A 25 6.15 -8.63 3.66
CA ASN A 25 6.22 -10.08 3.61
C ASN A 25 7.24 -10.65 4.58
N ALA A 26 8.41 -10.01 4.71
CA ALA A 26 9.43 -10.46 5.65
C ALA A 26 8.95 -10.34 7.10
N ALA A 27 8.27 -9.25 7.44
CA ALA A 27 7.71 -9.05 8.77
C ALA A 27 6.68 -10.13 9.11
N ILE A 28 5.77 -10.41 8.18
CA ILE A 28 4.75 -11.45 8.35
C ILE A 28 5.39 -12.82 8.50
N ALA A 29 6.39 -13.12 7.68
CA ALA A 29 7.10 -14.41 7.75
C ALA A 29 7.80 -14.63 9.09
N LYS A 30 8.18 -13.55 9.77
CA LYS A 30 8.81 -13.61 11.10
C LYS A 30 7.80 -13.55 12.26
N GLY A 31 6.51 -13.62 11.97
CA GLY A 31 5.47 -13.66 12.97
C GLY A 31 4.98 -12.29 13.44
N HIS A 32 5.36 -11.22 12.77
CA HIS A 32 4.85 -9.89 13.06
C HIS A 32 3.55 -9.62 12.31
N GLU A 33 2.79 -8.63 12.78
CA GLU A 33 1.57 -8.19 12.10
C GLU A 33 1.86 -6.91 11.31
N VAL A 34 1.40 -6.86 10.06
CA VAL A 34 1.33 -5.61 9.29
C VAL A 34 -0.14 -5.21 9.26
N MET A 35 -0.53 -4.26 10.11
CA MET A 35 -1.94 -3.95 10.30
C MET A 35 -2.52 -3.11 9.16
N ARG A 36 -1.72 -2.20 8.62
CA ARG A 36 -2.18 -1.27 7.58
C ARG A 36 -1.01 -0.78 6.74
N VAL A 37 -1.26 -0.65 5.44
CA VAL A 37 -0.36 0.07 4.53
C VAL A 37 -1.14 1.26 3.99
N PHE A 38 -0.61 2.47 4.23
CA PHE A 38 -1.22 3.72 3.78
C PHE A 38 -0.45 4.25 2.59
N PHE A 39 -1.14 4.38 1.46
CA PHE A 39 -0.57 4.88 0.21
C PHE A 39 -0.86 6.37 0.07
N TYR A 40 0.20 7.17 -0.03
CA TYR A 40 0.12 8.62 -0.06
C TYR A 40 0.88 9.16 -1.27
N HIS A 41 0.63 10.40 -1.64
CA HIS A 41 1.26 11.01 -2.82
C HIS A 41 1.15 10.06 -4.02
N ASP A 42 2.22 9.88 -4.79
CA ASP A 42 2.23 8.98 -5.94
C ASP A 42 2.13 7.49 -5.54
N GLY A 43 2.26 7.18 -4.26
CA GLY A 43 2.02 5.82 -3.77
C GLY A 43 0.62 5.30 -4.11
N VAL A 44 -0.35 6.18 -4.31
CA VAL A 44 -1.71 5.79 -4.67
C VAL A 44 -1.80 5.07 -6.01
N TYR A 45 -0.80 5.21 -6.88
CA TYR A 45 -0.75 4.45 -8.14
C TYR A 45 -0.57 2.93 -7.93
N ASN A 46 -0.23 2.50 -6.74
CA ASN A 46 -0.22 1.07 -6.40
C ASN A 46 -1.62 0.47 -6.35
N ALA A 47 -2.66 1.30 -6.36
CA ALA A 47 -4.03 0.86 -6.08
C ALA A 47 -4.94 0.79 -7.31
N THR A 48 -4.48 1.23 -8.48
CA THR A 48 -5.34 1.23 -9.66
C THR A 48 -5.33 -0.12 -10.37
N ARG A 49 -6.52 -0.68 -10.62
CA ARG A 49 -6.68 -1.93 -11.38
C ARG A 49 -6.37 -1.77 -12.87
N LEU A 50 -6.19 -0.52 -13.34
CA LEU A 50 -5.91 -0.23 -14.74
C LEU A 50 -4.44 -0.41 -15.11
N THR A 51 -3.57 -0.66 -14.13
CA THR A 51 -2.15 -0.90 -14.36
C THR A 51 -1.96 -2.21 -15.13
N GLU A 52 -1.24 -2.14 -16.23
CA GLU A 52 -0.95 -3.30 -17.09
C GLU A 52 0.55 -3.35 -17.42
N PRO A 53 1.36 -3.90 -16.51
CA PRO A 53 2.79 -4.06 -16.81
C PRO A 53 3.01 -5.15 -17.86
N PRO A 54 4.19 -5.16 -18.54
CA PRO A 54 4.54 -6.27 -19.41
C PRO A 54 4.52 -7.60 -18.64
N GLN A 55 4.28 -8.70 -19.35
CA GLN A 55 4.13 -10.02 -18.71
C GLN A 55 5.37 -10.47 -17.93
N ASP A 56 6.55 -10.02 -18.33
CA ASP A 56 7.82 -10.37 -17.69
C ASP A 56 8.20 -9.43 -16.55
N ASP A 57 7.35 -8.43 -16.25
CA ASP A 57 7.59 -7.50 -15.15
C ASP A 57 6.71 -7.85 -13.95
N ARG A 58 7.09 -7.29 -12.79
CA ARG A 58 6.34 -7.45 -11.55
C ARG A 58 5.01 -6.69 -11.65
N HIS A 59 3.94 -7.29 -11.15
CA HIS A 59 2.64 -6.63 -11.08
C HIS A 59 2.40 -6.14 -9.65
N PHE A 60 2.82 -4.91 -9.34
CA PHE A 60 2.76 -4.37 -7.98
C PHE A 60 1.36 -4.35 -7.42
N VAL A 61 0.38 -3.95 -8.24
CA VAL A 61 -1.02 -3.86 -7.80
C VAL A 61 -1.53 -5.24 -7.34
N ASN A 62 -1.29 -6.26 -8.15
CA ASN A 62 -1.71 -7.63 -7.81
C ASN A 62 -0.99 -8.16 -6.57
N ARG A 63 0.27 -7.78 -6.38
CA ARG A 63 1.05 -8.18 -5.19
C ARG A 63 0.42 -7.63 -3.92
N TRP A 64 0.03 -6.35 -3.91
CA TRP A 64 -0.64 -5.75 -2.77
C TRP A 64 -1.99 -6.39 -2.51
N SER A 65 -2.79 -6.59 -3.56
CA SER A 65 -4.09 -7.26 -3.44
C SER A 65 -3.95 -8.66 -2.82
N ALA A 66 -2.94 -9.41 -3.25
CA ALA A 66 -2.65 -10.73 -2.67
C ALA A 66 -2.30 -10.65 -1.18
N LEU A 67 -1.59 -9.61 -0.77
CA LEU A 67 -1.23 -9.41 0.63
C LEU A 67 -2.48 -9.21 1.50
N LYS A 68 -3.45 -8.44 1.00
CA LYS A 68 -4.75 -8.29 1.66
C LYS A 68 -5.50 -9.63 1.75
N GLU A 69 -5.55 -10.36 0.64
CA GLU A 69 -6.29 -11.62 0.58
C GLU A 69 -5.70 -12.67 1.50
N GLN A 70 -4.37 -12.81 1.51
CA GLN A 70 -3.68 -13.88 2.24
C GLN A 70 -3.47 -13.57 3.71
N HIS A 71 -3.26 -12.30 4.06
CA HIS A 71 -2.85 -11.89 5.40
C HIS A 71 -3.73 -10.81 6.03
N ASN A 72 -4.81 -10.44 5.35
CA ASN A 72 -5.78 -9.45 5.83
C ASN A 72 -5.15 -8.09 6.19
N VAL A 73 -4.12 -7.69 5.44
CA VAL A 73 -3.50 -6.37 5.59
C VAL A 73 -4.46 -5.31 5.06
N ASP A 74 -4.70 -4.26 5.85
CA ASP A 74 -5.59 -3.17 5.45
C ASP A 74 -4.85 -2.23 4.49
N LEU A 75 -5.30 -2.14 3.24
CA LEU A 75 -4.67 -1.33 2.20
C LEU A 75 -5.50 -0.06 2.00
N VAL A 76 -4.98 1.07 2.48
CA VAL A 76 -5.71 2.33 2.47
C VAL A 76 -5.03 3.34 1.54
N VAL A 77 -5.83 4.00 0.72
CA VAL A 77 -5.38 5.00 -0.25
C VAL A 77 -5.88 6.37 0.21
N CYS A 78 -4.98 7.35 0.28
CA CYS A 78 -5.34 8.71 0.67
C CYS A 78 -6.33 9.31 -0.34
N VAL A 79 -7.50 9.77 0.16
CA VAL A 79 -8.58 10.26 -0.70
C VAL A 79 -8.16 11.46 -1.54
N ALA A 80 -7.50 12.45 -0.95
CA ALA A 80 -7.08 13.65 -1.69
C ALA A 80 -6.03 13.32 -2.75
N ALA A 81 -5.03 12.51 -2.39
CA ALA A 81 -3.98 12.10 -3.31
C ALA A 81 -4.54 11.27 -4.46
N ALA A 82 -5.48 10.38 -4.17
CA ALA A 82 -6.13 9.54 -5.17
C ALA A 82 -6.94 10.37 -6.16
N LEU A 83 -7.78 11.27 -5.66
CA LEU A 83 -8.64 12.10 -6.52
C LEU A 83 -7.84 13.03 -7.43
N ARG A 84 -6.74 13.61 -6.93
CA ARG A 84 -5.84 14.44 -7.75
C ARG A 84 -5.27 13.67 -8.93
N ARG A 85 -5.20 12.36 -8.86
CA ARG A 85 -4.59 11.48 -9.88
C ARG A 85 -5.60 10.65 -10.64
N GLY A 86 -6.89 10.97 -10.48
CA GLY A 86 -7.96 10.26 -11.19
C GLY A 86 -8.24 8.86 -10.67
N ILE A 87 -7.78 8.53 -9.47
CA ILE A 87 -8.03 7.22 -8.87
C ILE A 87 -9.26 7.32 -7.98
N LYS A 88 -10.34 6.72 -8.44
CA LYS A 88 -11.64 6.71 -7.77
C LYS A 88 -12.03 5.27 -7.46
N ASP A 89 -13.11 5.08 -6.71
CA ASP A 89 -13.57 3.75 -6.33
C ASP A 89 -13.73 2.81 -7.53
N GLU A 90 -14.20 3.32 -8.67
CA GLU A 90 -14.44 2.51 -9.86
C GLU A 90 -13.17 1.86 -10.43
N VAL A 91 -12.00 2.44 -10.16
CA VAL A 91 -10.74 1.93 -10.68
C VAL A 91 -9.84 1.31 -9.62
N LEU A 92 -10.32 1.18 -8.39
CA LEU A 92 -9.54 0.53 -7.33
C LEU A 92 -9.39 -0.97 -7.60
N ALA A 93 -8.19 -1.46 -7.36
CA ALA A 93 -7.91 -2.89 -7.37
C ALA A 93 -8.53 -3.57 -6.14
N PRO A 94 -8.79 -4.89 -6.21
CA PRO A 94 -9.35 -5.62 -5.08
C PRO A 94 -8.51 -5.47 -3.81
N GLY A 95 -9.18 -5.27 -2.67
CA GLY A 95 -8.55 -5.18 -1.38
C GLY A 95 -8.16 -3.78 -0.94
N PHE A 96 -8.12 -2.81 -1.86
CA PHE A 96 -7.86 -1.41 -1.53
C PHE A 96 -9.14 -0.68 -1.15
N ARG A 97 -9.00 0.32 -0.28
CA ARG A 97 -10.10 1.24 0.05
C ARG A 97 -9.58 2.66 0.13
N ILE A 98 -10.41 3.63 -0.26
CA ILE A 98 -10.09 5.05 -0.18
C ILE A 98 -10.57 5.59 1.16
N SER A 99 -9.70 6.31 1.87
CA SER A 99 -10.06 6.97 3.13
C SER A 99 -9.14 8.15 3.40
N GLY A 100 -9.42 8.88 4.48
CA GLY A 100 -8.67 10.08 4.82
C GLY A 100 -7.42 9.80 5.65
N LEU A 101 -6.67 10.87 5.92
CA LEU A 101 -5.44 10.82 6.73
C LEU A 101 -5.67 10.32 8.15
N GLY A 102 -6.91 10.37 8.65
CA GLY A 102 -7.26 9.79 9.95
C GLY A 102 -6.88 8.32 10.06
N GLN A 103 -6.88 7.59 8.95
CA GLN A 103 -6.49 6.18 8.96
C GLN A 103 -4.99 6.00 9.19
N LEU A 104 -4.17 6.95 8.70
CA LEU A 104 -2.73 6.93 8.97
C LEU A 104 -2.47 7.26 10.43
N VAL A 105 -3.16 8.26 10.99
CA VAL A 105 -3.05 8.63 12.40
C VAL A 105 -3.48 7.46 13.29
N ASP A 106 -4.62 6.85 12.99
CA ASP A 106 -5.12 5.67 13.74
C ASP A 106 -4.10 4.53 13.73
N ALA A 107 -3.50 4.27 12.58
CA ALA A 107 -2.47 3.23 12.46
C ALA A 107 -1.24 3.57 13.31
N GLY A 108 -0.81 4.84 13.28
CA GLY A 108 0.32 5.29 14.09
C GLY A 108 0.10 5.15 15.58
N ILE A 109 -1.16 5.32 16.04
CA ILE A 109 -1.52 5.14 17.44
C ILE A 109 -1.51 3.66 17.82
N LYS A 110 -2.05 2.80 16.97
CA LYS A 110 -2.25 1.37 17.26
C LYS A 110 -1.03 0.51 17.01
N ALA A 111 -0.16 0.90 16.08
CA ALA A 111 1.02 0.13 15.73
C ALA A 111 2.16 0.37 16.72
N ASP A 112 3.03 -0.63 16.85
CA ASP A 112 4.27 -0.50 17.62
C ASP A 112 5.29 0.36 16.88
N ARG A 113 5.29 0.26 15.55
CA ARG A 113 6.21 1.03 14.68
C ARG A 113 5.48 1.43 13.41
N THR A 114 5.75 2.64 12.94
CA THR A 114 5.34 3.12 11.62
C THR A 114 6.60 3.30 10.78
N VAL A 115 6.64 2.67 9.61
CA VAL A 115 7.79 2.72 8.71
C VAL A 115 7.34 3.38 7.40
N THR A 116 8.08 4.39 6.97
CA THR A 116 7.78 5.13 5.74
C THR A 116 8.76 4.73 4.64
N PHE A 117 8.22 4.48 3.46
CA PHE A 117 8.98 4.14 2.26
C PHE A 117 8.78 5.24 1.21
N GLY A 118 9.84 5.96 0.90
CA GLY A 118 9.81 7.06 -0.06
C GLY A 118 11.14 7.78 -0.07
N ASP A 119 11.28 8.71 -1.00
CA ASP A 119 12.49 9.53 -1.11
C ASP A 119 12.46 10.72 -0.14
#